data_bfde7c6abe9bbf17402ad4e103a6dfd5
#
_entry.id   bfde7c6abe9bbf17402ad4e103a6dfd5
#
_cell.length_a   1.000
_cell.length_b   1.000
_cell.length_c   1.000
_cell.angle_alpha   90.00
_cell.angle_beta   90.00
_cell.angle_gamma   90.00
#
_symmetry.space_group_name_H-M   'P 1'
#
loop_
_entity.id
_entity.type
_entity.pdbx_description
1 polymer ?
#
loop_
_entity_poly.entity_id
_entity_poly.type
_entity_poly.pdbx_seq_one_letter_code
_entity_poly.pdbx_strand_id
1 'polypeptide(L)'
;MVLCAQSAGAQGWDARLYSEIEGRIHAPEFRDKVYDVTKYGASEGASAAKNQKAVNKAIAVCSKKGGCVVLVPKGQYVTGAIRLLSNVNLRVEEGAFIQRLTTAQERFMYLKLFCIVVAV
;
A
#
# COMPACT_ATOMS: atom_id res chain seq x y z
N MET A 1 37.41 31.46 8.61
CA MET A 1 36.73 30.74 8.97
C MET A 1 35.69 29.77 8.49
N VAL A 2 36.17 28.63 8.19
CA VAL A 2 35.44 27.53 7.55
C VAL A 2 34.83 26.57 8.56
N LEU A 3 34.87 26.94 9.79
CA LEU A 3 34.50 26.10 10.89
C LEU A 3 33.01 25.73 10.94
N CYS A 4 32.17 26.62 10.46
CA CYS A 4 30.74 26.34 10.44
C CYS A 4 30.34 25.23 9.50
N ALA A 5 31.07 25.06 8.40
CA ALA A 5 30.81 23.99 7.47
C ALA A 5 31.12 22.59 8.03
N GLN A 6 32.09 22.58 8.94
CA GLN A 6 32.46 21.30 9.58
C GLN A 6 31.44 20.83 10.60
N SER A 7 30.79 21.74 11.26
CA SER A 7 29.75 21.35 12.21
C SER A 7 28.55 20.73 11.55
N ALA A 8 28.26 21.09 10.32
CA ALA A 8 27.21 20.44 9.56
C ALA A 8 27.53 18.97 9.28
N GLY A 9 28.79 18.64 9.04
CA GLY A 9 29.23 17.26 8.88
C GLY A 9 29.06 16.41 10.13
N ALA A 10 29.10 17.02 11.30
CA ALA A 10 28.93 16.34 12.57
C ALA A 10 27.53 15.79 12.79
N GLN A 11 26.59 16.12 11.94
CA GLN A 11 25.23 15.62 12.05
C GLN A 11 25.02 14.24 11.43
N GLY A 12 26.07 13.54 11.09
CA GLY A 12 26.01 12.17 10.65
C GLY A 12 25.55 11.95 9.20
N TRP A 13 25.35 13.01 8.45
CA TRP A 13 24.99 12.91 7.05
C TRP A 13 26.23 12.94 6.17
N ASP A 14 26.75 11.76 5.91
CA ASP A 14 27.86 11.63 4.97
C ASP A 14 27.31 11.50 3.54
N ALA A 15 27.71 12.39 2.67
CA ALA A 15 27.29 12.40 1.28
C ALA A 15 27.68 11.10 0.54
N ARG A 16 28.75 10.45 0.95
CA ARG A 16 29.16 9.16 0.41
C ARG A 16 28.18 8.06 0.79
N LEU A 17 27.84 8.02 2.07
CA LEU A 17 26.89 7.04 2.60
C LEU A 17 25.52 7.22 1.96
N TYR A 18 25.10 8.45 1.77
CA TYR A 18 23.85 8.77 1.11
C TYR A 18 23.82 8.26 -0.34
N SER A 19 24.85 8.57 -1.10
CA SER A 19 24.99 8.13 -2.47
C SER A 19 25.08 6.59 -2.58
N GLU A 20 25.75 5.93 -1.66
CA GLU A 20 25.81 4.47 -1.60
C GLU A 20 24.45 3.85 -1.29
N ILE A 21 23.70 4.44 -0.38
CA ILE A 21 22.34 3.99 -0.04
C ILE A 21 21.40 4.20 -1.22
N GLU A 22 21.45 5.35 -1.87
CA GLU A 22 20.65 5.61 -3.07
C GLU A 22 20.92 4.59 -4.18
N GLY A 23 22.16 4.23 -4.39
CA GLY A 23 22.53 3.23 -5.38
C GLY A 23 22.00 1.83 -5.09
N ARG A 24 21.66 1.53 -3.83
CA ARG A 24 21.08 0.25 -3.43
C ARG A 24 19.57 0.24 -3.47
N ILE A 25 18.95 1.43 -3.52
CA ILE A 25 17.51 1.55 -3.59
C ILE A 25 17.06 1.36 -5.03
N HIS A 26 16.37 0.27 -5.28
CA HIS A 26 15.75 0.03 -6.56
C HIS A 26 14.25 0.25 -6.43
N ALA A 27 13.75 1.18 -7.23
CA ALA A 27 12.32 1.38 -7.31
C ALA A 27 11.65 0.13 -7.89
N PRO A 28 10.58 -0.37 -7.27
CA PRO A 28 9.87 -1.51 -7.82
C PRO A 28 9.24 -1.14 -9.17
N GLU A 29 9.39 -2.02 -10.14
CA GLU A 29 8.76 -1.89 -11.44
C GLU A 29 7.40 -2.56 -11.43
N PHE A 30 6.38 -1.80 -11.76
CA PHE A 30 5.02 -2.32 -11.85
C PHE A 30 4.65 -2.45 -13.32
N ARG A 31 4.10 -3.60 -13.67
CA ARG A 31 3.53 -3.78 -15.01
C ARG A 31 2.23 -2.98 -15.14
N ASP A 32 1.94 -2.52 -16.32
CA ASP A 32 0.74 -1.72 -16.62
C ASP A 32 -0.57 -2.51 -16.54
N LYS A 33 -0.52 -3.78 -16.22
CA LYS A 33 -1.72 -4.58 -16.02
C LYS A 33 -2.47 -4.16 -14.77
N VAL A 34 -3.73 -3.86 -14.95
CA VAL A 34 -4.63 -3.47 -13.88
C VAL A 34 -5.60 -4.61 -13.57
N TYR A 35 -5.64 -5.00 -12.31
CA TYR A 35 -6.58 -5.99 -11.79
C TYR A 35 -7.58 -5.31 -10.87
N ASP A 36 -8.83 -5.31 -11.30
CA ASP A 36 -9.92 -4.73 -10.56
C ASP A 36 -10.43 -5.72 -9.50
N VAL A 37 -10.49 -5.27 -8.24
CA VAL A 37 -10.93 -6.11 -7.13
C VAL A 37 -12.40 -6.56 -7.26
N THR A 38 -13.21 -5.80 -7.97
CA THR A 38 -14.61 -6.17 -8.20
C THR A 38 -14.77 -7.43 -9.04
N LYS A 39 -13.84 -7.66 -9.95
CA LYS A 39 -13.79 -8.90 -10.75
C LYS A 39 -13.50 -10.15 -9.92
N TYR A 40 -12.93 -9.96 -8.75
CA TYR A 40 -12.64 -11.04 -7.80
C TYR A 40 -13.72 -11.21 -6.73
N GLY A 41 -14.78 -10.42 -6.79
CA GLY A 41 -15.93 -10.53 -5.92
C GLY A 41 -16.04 -9.46 -4.82
N ALA A 42 -15.21 -8.43 -4.85
CA ALA A 42 -15.37 -7.29 -3.96
C ALA A 42 -16.58 -6.46 -4.37
N SER A 43 -17.37 -6.03 -3.40
CA SER A 43 -18.49 -5.13 -3.64
C SER A 43 -18.82 -4.32 -2.39
N GLU A 44 -19.49 -3.20 -2.57
CA GLU A 44 -19.84 -2.30 -1.48
C GLU A 44 -20.74 -2.97 -0.43
N GLY A 45 -21.67 -3.81 -0.86
CA GLY A 45 -22.58 -4.49 0.04
C GLY A 45 -22.09 -5.85 0.55
N ALA A 46 -20.89 -6.27 0.19
CA ALA A 46 -20.38 -7.56 0.60
C ALA A 46 -19.84 -7.52 2.04
N SER A 47 -19.85 -8.69 2.68
CA SER A 47 -19.25 -8.83 4.01
C SER A 47 -17.75 -8.55 3.99
N ALA A 48 -17.22 -8.10 5.13
CA ALA A 48 -15.79 -7.84 5.26
C ALA A 48 -14.92 -9.04 4.89
N ALA A 49 -15.34 -10.24 5.27
CA ALA A 49 -14.62 -11.47 4.93
C ALA A 49 -14.58 -11.73 3.43
N LYS A 50 -15.67 -11.47 2.73
CA LYS A 50 -15.75 -11.65 1.28
C LYS A 50 -14.86 -10.63 0.55
N ASN A 51 -14.92 -9.38 0.93
CA ASN A 51 -14.07 -8.33 0.37
C ASN A 51 -12.59 -8.60 0.66
N GLN A 52 -12.27 -9.01 1.88
CA GLN A 52 -10.91 -9.40 2.25
C GLN A 52 -10.36 -10.51 1.34
N LYS A 53 -11.13 -11.55 1.14
CA LYS A 53 -10.74 -12.66 0.26
C LYS A 53 -10.55 -12.19 -1.18
N ALA A 54 -11.44 -11.35 -1.68
CA ALA A 54 -11.37 -10.82 -3.04
C ALA A 54 -10.12 -9.96 -3.25
N VAL A 55 -9.85 -9.03 -2.35
CA VAL A 55 -8.68 -8.15 -2.44
C VAL A 55 -7.39 -8.95 -2.30
N ASN A 56 -7.30 -9.84 -1.33
CA ASN A 56 -6.11 -10.68 -1.14
C ASN A 56 -5.88 -11.62 -2.32
N LYS A 57 -6.94 -12.14 -2.93
CA LYS A 57 -6.84 -12.96 -4.13
C LYS A 57 -6.31 -12.15 -5.32
N ALA A 58 -6.81 -10.94 -5.52
CA ALA A 58 -6.32 -10.05 -6.56
C ALA A 58 -4.83 -9.75 -6.36
N ILE A 59 -4.42 -9.44 -5.15
CA ILE A 59 -3.03 -9.20 -4.78
C ILE A 59 -2.16 -10.43 -5.05
N ALA A 60 -2.61 -11.61 -4.67
CA ALA A 60 -1.88 -12.85 -4.87
C ALA A 60 -1.67 -13.16 -6.35
N VAL A 61 -2.71 -13.01 -7.16
CA VAL A 61 -2.63 -13.19 -8.62
C VAL A 61 -1.67 -12.19 -9.24
N CYS A 62 -1.73 -10.94 -8.81
CA CYS A 62 -0.87 -9.89 -9.27
C CYS A 62 0.61 -10.20 -8.96
N SER A 63 0.91 -10.57 -7.72
CA SER A 63 2.27 -10.92 -7.31
C SER A 63 2.81 -12.12 -8.07
N LYS A 64 2.02 -13.16 -8.29
CA LYS A 64 2.42 -14.35 -9.05
C LYS A 64 2.76 -14.06 -10.50
N LYS A 65 2.15 -13.05 -11.08
CA LYS A 65 2.39 -12.64 -12.47
C LYS A 65 3.55 -11.67 -12.63
N GLY A 66 4.32 -11.45 -11.60
CA GLY A 66 5.49 -10.59 -11.63
C GLY A 66 5.24 -9.12 -11.36
N GLY A 67 4.10 -8.81 -10.75
CA GLY A 67 3.75 -7.44 -10.36
C GLY A 67 2.76 -6.77 -11.29
N CYS A 68 1.89 -5.99 -10.71
CA CYS A 68 0.86 -5.25 -11.42
C CYS A 68 0.18 -4.24 -10.51
N VAL A 69 -0.82 -3.57 -11.03
CA VAL A 69 -1.65 -2.63 -10.28
C VAL A 69 -2.95 -3.33 -9.88
N VAL A 70 -3.25 -3.35 -8.60
CA VAL A 70 -4.55 -3.77 -8.10
C VAL A 70 -5.38 -2.52 -7.87
N LEU A 71 -6.47 -2.40 -8.62
CA LEU A 71 -7.33 -1.24 -8.60
C LEU A 71 -8.53 -1.47 -7.70
N VAL A 72 -8.76 -0.55 -6.80
CA VAL A 72 -10.00 -0.45 -6.02
C VAL A 72 -10.82 0.68 -6.63
N PRO A 73 -11.90 0.37 -7.33
CA PRO A 73 -12.72 1.39 -7.97
C PRO A 73 -13.53 2.16 -6.93
N LYS A 74 -14.12 3.26 -7.37
CA LYS A 74 -14.97 4.12 -6.56
C LYS A 74 -16.04 3.32 -5.81
N GLY A 75 -16.21 3.59 -4.54
CA GLY A 75 -17.20 2.96 -3.67
C GLY A 75 -16.70 2.77 -2.24
N GLN A 76 -17.57 2.26 -1.39
CA GLN A 76 -17.22 1.95 -0.01
C GLN A 76 -17.07 0.44 0.18
N TYR A 77 -15.87 0.03 0.52
CA TYR A 77 -15.55 -1.38 0.72
C TYR A 77 -15.20 -1.63 2.18
N VAL A 78 -15.98 -2.46 2.84
CA VAL A 78 -15.64 -2.94 4.17
C VAL A 78 -14.84 -4.22 4.02
N THR A 79 -13.66 -4.24 4.56
CA THR A 79 -12.73 -5.37 4.44
C THR A 79 -12.09 -5.72 5.77
N GLY A 80 -11.55 -6.91 5.86
CA GLY A 80 -10.68 -7.30 6.98
C GLY A 80 -9.24 -6.92 6.70
N ALA A 81 -8.31 -7.73 7.18
CA ALA A 81 -6.89 -7.49 6.96
C ALA A 81 -6.49 -7.69 5.50
N ILE A 82 -5.86 -6.71 4.92
CA ILE A 82 -5.28 -6.77 3.58
C ILE A 82 -3.78 -7.05 3.72
N ARG A 83 -3.31 -8.07 3.02
CA ARG A 83 -1.89 -8.42 2.98
C ARG A 83 -1.31 -8.05 1.63
N LEU A 84 -0.45 -7.06 1.61
CA LEU A 84 0.29 -6.69 0.42
C LEU A 84 1.47 -7.64 0.20
N LEU A 85 1.68 -8.01 -1.03
CA LEU A 85 2.80 -8.83 -1.47
C LEU A 85 3.77 -7.98 -2.29
N SER A 86 4.93 -8.57 -2.61
CA SER A 86 5.96 -7.87 -3.37
C SER A 86 5.51 -7.53 -4.79
N ASN A 87 5.96 -6.40 -5.28
CA ASN A 87 5.70 -5.89 -6.63
C ASN A 87 4.22 -5.63 -6.95
N VAL A 88 3.41 -5.41 -5.92
CA VAL A 88 2.00 -5.06 -6.07
C VAL A 88 1.80 -3.59 -5.75
N ASN A 89 1.23 -2.86 -6.68
CA ASN A 89 0.79 -1.49 -6.47
C ASN A 89 -0.72 -1.49 -6.20
N LEU A 90 -1.11 -1.18 -4.99
CA LEU A 90 -2.51 -1.02 -4.64
C LEU A 90 -2.95 0.41 -4.92
N ARG A 91 -3.75 0.57 -5.95
CA ARG A 91 -4.28 1.87 -6.36
C ARG A 91 -5.74 1.99 -5.94
N VAL A 92 -6.02 2.99 -5.14
CA VAL A 92 -7.37 3.34 -4.72
C VAL A 92 -7.82 4.53 -5.55
N GLU A 93 -8.92 4.40 -6.26
CA GLU A 93 -9.47 5.49 -7.06
C GLU A 93 -10.02 6.62 -6.18
N GLU A 94 -10.10 7.78 -6.77
CA GLU A 94 -10.74 8.92 -6.13
C GLU A 94 -12.20 8.60 -5.82
N GLY A 95 -12.61 8.82 -4.58
CA GLY A 95 -13.94 8.46 -4.10
C GLY A 95 -14.08 7.00 -3.65
N ALA A 96 -13.02 6.22 -3.67
CA ALA A 96 -13.01 4.90 -3.08
C ALA A 96 -12.62 4.96 -1.60
N PHE A 97 -13.33 4.22 -0.78
CA PHE A 97 -13.04 4.09 0.65
C PHE A 97 -12.87 2.63 1.01
N ILE A 98 -11.77 2.32 1.65
CA ILE A 98 -11.53 1.01 2.23
C ILE A 98 -11.63 1.16 3.74
N GLN A 99 -12.65 0.55 4.32
CA GLN A 99 -12.84 0.52 5.76
C GLN A 99 -12.46 -0.85 6.29
N ARG A 100 -11.52 -0.88 7.20
CA ARG A 100 -11.16 -2.12 7.88
C ARG A 100 -12.12 -2.41 9.02
N LEU A 101 -12.70 -3.60 9.00
CA LEU A 101 -13.47 -4.09 10.12
C LEU A 101 -12.52 -4.77 11.11
N THR A 102 -12.46 -4.23 12.29
CA THR A 102 -11.68 -4.80 13.40
C THR A 102 -12.61 -5.50 14.38
N THR A 103 -12.04 -6.26 15.30
CA THR A 103 -12.82 -6.85 16.40
C THR A 103 -13.52 -5.77 17.23
N ALA A 104 -14.60 -6.12 17.91
CA ALA A 104 -15.46 -5.18 18.61
C ALA A 104 -14.70 -4.23 19.57
N GLN A 105 -13.62 -4.69 20.12
CA GLN A 105 -12.80 -3.94 21.06
C GLN A 105 -11.91 -2.90 20.37
N GLU A 106 -11.38 -3.23 19.22
CA GLU A 106 -10.61 -2.30 18.39
C GLU A 106 -11.52 -1.32 17.65
N ARG A 107 -12.75 -1.72 17.39
CA ARG A 107 -13.79 -0.88 16.78
C ARG A 107 -14.05 0.42 17.53
N PHE A 108 -13.92 0.39 18.83
CA PHE A 108 -14.14 1.54 19.68
C PHE A 108 -13.00 2.56 19.61
N MET A 109 -11.79 2.08 19.36
CA MET A 109 -10.60 2.91 19.30
C MET A 109 -10.33 3.50 17.91
N TYR A 110 -10.79 2.83 16.88
CA TYR A 110 -10.48 3.18 15.49
C TYR A 110 -11.74 3.45 14.66
N LEU A 111 -12.56 4.34 15.12
CA LEU A 111 -13.67 4.87 14.32
C LEU A 111 -13.21 5.74 13.14
N LYS A 112 -11.95 5.67 12.77
CA LYS A 112 -11.40 6.51 11.72
C LYS A 112 -10.96 5.70 10.52
N LEU A 113 -11.45 6.14 9.42
CA LEU A 113 -11.05 5.85 8.07
C LEU A 113 -9.55 5.62 7.92
N PHE A 114 -9.20 4.45 7.47
CA PHE A 114 -7.86 4.21 6.97
C PHE A 114 -7.86 4.27 5.46
N CYS A 115 -7.29 5.32 4.97
CA CYS A 115 -6.86 5.36 3.60
C CYS A 115 -5.39 4.90 3.60
N ILE A 116 -5.15 3.68 3.22
CA ILE A 116 -3.77 3.21 3.08
C ILE A 116 -3.47 3.17 1.60
N VAL A 117 -2.65 4.08 1.20
CA VAL A 117 -1.96 3.98 -0.06
C VAL A 117 -0.55 3.53 0.27
N VAL A 118 -0.25 2.31 -0.02
CA VAL A 118 1.12 1.85 0.07
C VAL A 118 1.55 1.43 -1.31
N ALA A 119 2.34 2.26 -1.91
CA ALA A 119 3.17 1.88 -3.03
C ALA A 119 4.45 1.27 -2.46
N VAL A 120 4.63 0.01 -2.63
CA VAL A 120 5.86 -0.66 -2.26
C VAL A 120 6.52 -1.21 -3.50
#